data_02556b61988df2e26e07b68212b68b97
#
_entry.id   02556b61988df2e26e07b68212b68b97
#
_cell.length_a   1.000
_cell.length_b   1.000
_cell.length_c   1.000
_cell.angle_alpha   90.00
_cell.angle_beta   90.00
_cell.angle_gamma   90.00
#
_symmetry.space_group_name_H-M   'P 1'
#
loop_
_entity.id
_entity.type
_entity.pdbx_description
1 polymer ?
#
loop_
_entity_poly.entity_id
_entity_poly.type
_entity_poly.pdbx_seq_one_letter_code
_entity_poly.pdbx_strand_id
1 'polypeptide(L)'
;MDFRSIETFLWVVKLGSFRGAAQRLNTTQPAISQRIAQLERELGVKLLNRDHRVASPTASGRQMLVYAEKLIGLRAEMLAEVGDRSAMRGVLRLGVAETIVHDWLPRLIKSVNESYPNLSLEIEVDVTPNLHARLLAQEIELAFALGAPSESGIRSRVLCDYPISFLASPALGFGKGLVTAEQMARFPIITFPRNTQPYDNVRSLFNRPHLPPMRLHASASLATVIHMAIEGLGVAVIPAAIVANEIESGRLQELETDLRIPPLTFTASWLSSPEMVAIERVAELAARTAQTASHPAASVDGIVAARDGQDAGVQEIQA
;
A
#
# COMPACT_ATOMS: atom_id res chain seq x y z
N MET A 1 -35.35 8.02 -12.38
CA MET A 1 -33.88 7.76 -12.29
C MET A 1 -33.63 6.95 -11.03
N ASP A 2 -33.02 5.78 -11.13
CA ASP A 2 -32.66 4.92 -10.01
C ASP A 2 -31.16 4.69 -9.93
N PHE A 3 -30.66 4.22 -8.79
CA PHE A 3 -29.24 3.95 -8.58
C PHE A 3 -28.68 2.89 -9.53
N ARG A 4 -29.48 1.88 -9.93
CA ARG A 4 -29.03 0.84 -10.85
C ARG A 4 -28.77 1.39 -12.25
N SER A 5 -29.57 2.36 -12.69
CA SER A 5 -29.39 3.04 -13.99
C SER A 5 -28.13 3.91 -13.98
N ILE A 6 -27.86 4.62 -12.87
CA ILE A 6 -26.64 5.42 -12.69
C ILE A 6 -25.41 4.53 -12.68
N GLU A 7 -25.45 3.45 -11.92
CA GLU A 7 -24.37 2.45 -11.84
C GLU A 7 -24.10 1.78 -13.20
N THR A 8 -25.17 1.44 -13.93
CA THR A 8 -25.08 0.88 -15.29
C THR A 8 -24.35 1.85 -16.22
N PHE A 9 -24.70 3.13 -16.18
CA PHE A 9 -24.04 4.17 -16.99
C PHE A 9 -22.56 4.27 -16.66
N LEU A 10 -22.23 4.32 -15.38
CA LEU A 10 -20.85 4.40 -14.88
C LEU A 10 -19.98 3.23 -15.40
N TRP A 11 -20.49 1.99 -15.30
CA TRP A 11 -19.76 0.82 -15.78
C TRP A 11 -19.61 0.77 -17.31
N VAL A 12 -20.62 1.20 -18.06
CA VAL A 12 -20.51 1.28 -19.52
C VAL A 12 -19.43 2.27 -19.94
N VAL A 13 -19.33 3.43 -19.26
CA VAL A 13 -18.29 4.43 -19.55
C VAL A 13 -16.91 3.90 -19.15
N LYS A 14 -16.75 3.33 -17.96
CA LYS A 14 -15.45 2.84 -17.45
C LYS A 14 -14.88 1.70 -18.28
N LEU A 15 -15.72 0.75 -18.66
CA LEU A 15 -15.29 -0.42 -19.45
C LEU A 15 -15.32 -0.17 -20.96
N GLY A 16 -15.84 0.99 -21.39
CA GLY A 16 -16.03 1.30 -22.82
C GLY A 16 -16.92 0.29 -23.57
N SER A 17 -17.68 -0.55 -22.84
CA SER A 17 -18.33 -1.73 -23.39
C SER A 17 -19.63 -2.07 -22.68
N PHE A 18 -20.73 -2.15 -23.44
CA PHE A 18 -22.02 -2.65 -22.95
C PHE A 18 -21.95 -4.12 -22.50
N ARG A 19 -21.17 -4.94 -23.23
CA ARG A 19 -20.96 -6.34 -22.88
C ARG A 19 -20.14 -6.49 -21.61
N GLY A 20 -19.08 -5.72 -21.48
CA GLY A 20 -18.25 -5.70 -20.24
C GLY A 20 -19.07 -5.27 -19.02
N ALA A 21 -19.88 -4.20 -19.15
CA ALA A 21 -20.79 -3.77 -18.09
C ALA A 21 -21.84 -4.85 -17.74
N ALA A 22 -22.36 -5.58 -18.73
CA ALA A 22 -23.29 -6.67 -18.49
C ALA A 22 -22.66 -7.83 -17.70
N GLN A 23 -21.44 -8.22 -18.03
CA GLN A 23 -20.68 -9.23 -17.30
C GLN A 23 -20.39 -8.76 -15.87
N ARG A 24 -19.94 -7.52 -15.70
CA ARG A 24 -19.64 -6.94 -14.37
C ARG A 24 -20.86 -6.87 -13.46
N LEU A 25 -22.03 -6.52 -14.00
CA LEU A 25 -23.31 -6.37 -13.27
C LEU A 25 -24.15 -7.65 -13.23
N ASN A 26 -23.59 -8.80 -13.62
CA ASN A 26 -24.26 -10.09 -13.66
C ASN A 26 -25.66 -10.01 -14.35
N THR A 27 -25.70 -9.37 -15.51
CA THR A 27 -26.94 -9.14 -16.28
C THR A 27 -26.71 -9.33 -17.79
N THR A 28 -27.72 -9.09 -18.60
CA THR A 28 -27.62 -9.22 -20.05
C THR A 28 -27.33 -7.87 -20.73
N GLN A 29 -26.64 -7.89 -21.88
CA GLN A 29 -26.39 -6.67 -22.67
C GLN A 29 -27.68 -5.93 -23.05
N PRO A 30 -28.78 -6.59 -23.47
CA PRO A 30 -30.07 -5.90 -23.74
C PRO A 30 -30.59 -5.15 -22.49
N ALA A 31 -30.47 -5.72 -21.30
CA ALA A 31 -30.90 -5.06 -20.07
C ALA A 31 -30.06 -3.80 -19.77
N ILE A 32 -28.73 -3.84 -20.00
CA ILE A 32 -27.86 -2.66 -19.91
C ILE A 32 -28.32 -1.58 -20.90
N SER A 33 -28.52 -1.96 -22.17
CA SER A 33 -28.97 -1.03 -23.22
C SER A 33 -30.31 -0.37 -22.91
N GLN A 34 -31.25 -1.13 -22.36
CA GLN A 34 -32.55 -0.64 -21.93
C GLN A 34 -32.44 0.36 -20.76
N ARG A 35 -31.65 0.06 -19.75
CA ARG A 35 -31.41 0.97 -18.61
C ARG A 35 -30.79 2.30 -19.05
N ILE A 36 -29.78 2.25 -19.93
CA ILE A 36 -29.17 3.45 -20.49
C ILE A 36 -30.18 4.27 -21.28
N ALA A 37 -30.96 3.62 -22.17
CA ALA A 37 -31.98 4.31 -22.98
C ALA A 37 -33.07 4.94 -22.08
N GLN A 38 -33.40 4.31 -20.95
CA GLN A 38 -34.34 4.89 -19.99
C GLN A 38 -33.74 6.09 -19.28
N LEU A 39 -32.48 6.00 -18.80
CA LEU A 39 -31.77 7.11 -18.18
C LEU A 39 -31.66 8.33 -19.11
N GLU A 40 -31.31 8.11 -20.39
CA GLU A 40 -31.24 9.16 -21.41
C GLU A 40 -32.62 9.81 -21.65
N ARG A 41 -33.70 9.02 -21.66
CA ARG A 41 -35.07 9.54 -21.80
C ARG A 41 -35.50 10.40 -20.62
N GLU A 42 -35.19 9.98 -19.41
CA GLU A 42 -35.51 10.72 -18.17
C GLU A 42 -34.75 12.04 -18.08
N LEU A 43 -33.49 12.07 -18.55
CA LEU A 43 -32.66 13.27 -18.56
C LEU A 43 -32.89 14.15 -19.82
N GLY A 44 -33.58 13.64 -20.85
CA GLY A 44 -33.81 14.34 -22.10
C GLY A 44 -32.57 14.55 -22.98
N VAL A 45 -31.46 13.89 -22.66
CA VAL A 45 -30.18 14.04 -23.35
C VAL A 45 -29.52 12.70 -23.64
N LYS A 46 -28.70 12.66 -24.71
CA LYS A 46 -27.84 11.50 -24.97
C LYS A 46 -26.59 11.56 -24.09
N LEU A 47 -26.30 10.45 -23.43
CA LEU A 47 -25.13 10.31 -22.53
C LEU A 47 -23.96 9.57 -23.19
N LEU A 48 -24.26 8.68 -24.16
CA LEU A 48 -23.27 7.86 -24.85
C LEU A 48 -23.32 8.04 -26.36
N ASN A 49 -22.15 8.10 -27.00
CA ASN A 49 -21.99 8.01 -28.44
C ASN A 49 -22.08 6.53 -28.83
N ARG A 50 -22.99 6.21 -29.79
CA ARG A 50 -23.23 4.84 -30.26
C ARG A 50 -22.50 4.49 -31.55
N ASP A 51 -21.85 5.50 -32.19
CA ASP A 51 -21.28 5.39 -33.52
C ASP A 51 -19.85 4.79 -33.53
N HIS A 52 -19.30 4.42 -32.36
CA HIS A 52 -17.97 3.90 -32.23
C HIS A 52 -17.95 2.46 -31.66
N ARG A 53 -16.92 1.68 -32.02
CA ARG A 53 -16.67 0.35 -31.45
C ARG A 53 -16.54 0.34 -29.91
N VAL A 54 -16.21 1.49 -29.33
CA VAL A 54 -16.06 1.72 -27.89
C VAL A 54 -17.14 2.72 -27.46
N ALA A 55 -17.89 2.38 -26.43
CA ALA A 55 -18.88 3.29 -25.83
C ALA A 55 -18.16 4.46 -25.15
N SER A 56 -18.31 5.67 -25.70
CA SER A 56 -17.70 6.88 -25.16
C SER A 56 -18.77 7.87 -24.69
N PRO A 57 -18.50 8.65 -23.60
CA PRO A 57 -19.46 9.63 -23.11
C PRO A 57 -19.55 10.85 -24.02
N THR A 58 -20.76 11.39 -24.23
CA THR A 58 -21.03 12.71 -24.84
C THR A 58 -20.56 13.84 -23.88
N ALA A 59 -20.71 15.10 -24.26
CA ALA A 59 -20.50 16.24 -23.36
C ALA A 59 -21.39 16.13 -22.09
N SER A 60 -22.69 15.85 -22.27
CA SER A 60 -23.63 15.60 -21.17
C SER A 60 -23.26 14.34 -20.37
N GLY A 61 -22.78 13.29 -21.08
CA GLY A 61 -22.27 12.08 -20.41
C GLY A 61 -21.08 12.35 -19.50
N ARG A 62 -20.13 13.19 -19.90
CA ARG A 62 -19.00 13.57 -19.02
C ARG A 62 -19.47 14.35 -17.79
N GLN A 63 -20.43 15.26 -17.93
CA GLN A 63 -21.03 15.93 -16.79
C GLN A 63 -21.75 14.94 -15.86
N MET A 64 -22.58 14.06 -16.46
CA MET A 64 -23.29 13.03 -15.69
C MET A 64 -22.33 12.09 -14.96
N LEU A 65 -21.17 11.76 -15.53
CA LEU A 65 -20.17 10.89 -14.91
C LEU A 65 -19.70 11.41 -13.55
N VAL A 66 -19.42 12.73 -13.47
CA VAL A 66 -19.02 13.38 -12.21
C VAL A 66 -20.08 13.23 -11.11
N TYR A 67 -21.37 13.41 -11.50
CA TYR A 67 -22.46 13.25 -10.54
C TYR A 67 -22.75 11.78 -10.22
N ALA A 68 -22.63 10.89 -11.21
CA ALA A 68 -22.79 9.45 -11.02
C ALA A 68 -21.78 8.91 -9.99
N GLU A 69 -20.52 9.30 -10.12
CA GLU A 69 -19.48 8.92 -9.15
C GLU A 69 -19.78 9.42 -7.74
N LYS A 70 -20.20 10.69 -7.60
CA LYS A 70 -20.58 11.27 -6.29
C LYS A 70 -21.78 10.57 -5.65
N LEU A 71 -22.84 10.31 -6.44
CA LEU A 71 -24.06 9.68 -5.92
C LEU A 71 -23.84 8.23 -5.50
N ILE A 72 -23.07 7.47 -6.29
CA ILE A 72 -22.73 6.09 -5.94
C ILE A 72 -21.81 6.07 -4.71
N GLY A 73 -20.82 6.98 -4.65
CA GLY A 73 -19.96 7.14 -3.48
C GLY A 73 -20.75 7.47 -2.21
N LEU A 74 -21.62 8.50 -2.28
CA LEU A 74 -22.42 8.91 -1.11
C LEU A 74 -23.38 7.81 -0.64
N ARG A 75 -24.00 7.07 -1.58
CA ARG A 75 -24.82 5.89 -1.23
C ARG A 75 -23.98 4.85 -0.50
N ALA A 76 -22.78 4.61 -0.98
CA ALA A 76 -21.88 3.66 -0.40
C ALA A 76 -21.42 4.09 1.02
N GLU A 77 -21.08 5.38 1.21
CA GLU A 77 -20.79 5.96 2.53
C GLU A 77 -21.97 5.81 3.50
N MET A 78 -23.17 6.15 3.05
CA MET A 78 -24.39 5.99 3.84
C MET A 78 -24.60 4.53 4.29
N LEU A 79 -24.43 3.57 3.38
CA LEU A 79 -24.56 2.15 3.71
C LEU A 79 -23.48 1.67 4.68
N ALA A 80 -22.29 2.26 4.63
CA ALA A 80 -21.20 1.94 5.54
C ALA A 80 -21.36 2.56 6.94
N GLU A 81 -21.99 3.74 7.03
CA GLU A 81 -22.22 4.42 8.30
C GLU A 81 -23.46 3.93 9.03
N VAL A 82 -24.56 3.73 8.28
CA VAL A 82 -25.88 3.36 8.82
C VAL A 82 -26.10 1.85 8.79
N GLY A 83 -25.41 1.14 7.90
CA GLY A 83 -25.52 -0.30 7.72
C GLY A 83 -24.75 -1.10 8.77
N ASP A 84 -25.16 -2.33 8.98
CA ASP A 84 -24.43 -3.29 9.79
C ASP A 84 -23.07 -3.60 9.10
N ARG A 85 -21.96 -3.47 9.83
CA ARG A 85 -20.61 -3.81 9.35
C ARG A 85 -20.50 -5.26 8.88
N SER A 86 -21.32 -6.15 9.41
CA SER A 86 -21.43 -7.55 8.97
C SER A 86 -22.07 -7.69 7.58
N ALA A 87 -22.68 -6.63 7.02
CA ALA A 87 -23.26 -6.65 5.68
C ALA A 87 -22.21 -6.62 4.56
N MET A 88 -20.95 -6.22 4.86
CA MET A 88 -19.86 -6.28 3.91
C MET A 88 -19.43 -7.72 3.68
N ARG A 89 -19.73 -8.26 2.50
CA ARG A 89 -19.52 -9.67 2.13
C ARG A 89 -18.82 -9.76 0.79
N GLY A 90 -18.06 -10.84 0.59
CA GLY A 90 -17.42 -11.14 -0.68
C GLY A 90 -15.94 -11.40 -0.53
N VAL A 91 -15.23 -11.32 -1.63
CA VAL A 91 -13.78 -11.51 -1.70
C VAL A 91 -13.14 -10.18 -2.12
N LEU A 92 -12.16 -9.72 -1.35
CA LEU A 92 -11.29 -8.61 -1.71
C LEU A 92 -9.93 -9.16 -2.13
N ARG A 93 -9.54 -8.95 -3.38
CA ARG A 93 -8.24 -9.33 -3.92
C ARG A 93 -7.24 -8.21 -3.67
N LEU A 94 -6.29 -8.50 -2.81
CA LEU A 94 -5.31 -7.58 -2.28
C LEU A 94 -3.91 -7.94 -2.78
N GLY A 95 -3.29 -7.04 -3.53
CA GLY A 95 -1.87 -7.14 -3.90
C GLY A 95 -0.99 -6.47 -2.85
N VAL A 96 0.07 -7.13 -2.40
CA VAL A 96 0.92 -6.63 -1.30
C VAL A 96 2.39 -6.79 -1.63
N ALA A 97 3.18 -5.73 -1.44
CA ALA A 97 4.64 -5.83 -1.49
C ALA A 97 5.17 -6.62 -0.27
N GLU A 98 6.18 -7.46 -0.51
CA GLU A 98 6.70 -8.39 0.52
C GLU A 98 7.20 -7.69 1.80
N THR A 99 7.70 -6.46 1.69
CA THR A 99 8.09 -5.64 2.86
C THR A 99 6.96 -5.50 3.88
N ILE A 100 5.73 -5.28 3.40
CA ILE A 100 4.54 -5.13 4.25
C ILE A 100 4.13 -6.46 4.87
N VAL A 101 4.33 -7.58 4.15
CA VAL A 101 4.07 -8.94 4.66
C VAL A 101 4.90 -9.23 5.90
N HIS A 102 6.17 -8.83 5.89
CA HIS A 102 7.10 -9.06 6.99
C HIS A 102 6.88 -8.16 8.22
N ASP A 103 6.04 -7.14 8.13
CA ASP A 103 5.80 -6.23 9.25
C ASP A 103 4.32 -6.26 9.71
N TRP A 104 3.46 -5.44 9.12
CA TRP A 104 2.14 -5.17 9.68
C TRP A 104 0.96 -5.87 8.97
N LEU A 105 1.17 -6.56 7.86
CA LEU A 105 0.09 -7.28 7.18
C LEU A 105 -0.70 -8.23 8.09
N PRO A 106 -0.06 -9.06 8.97
CA PRO A 106 -0.80 -9.95 9.87
C PRO A 106 -1.72 -9.19 10.83
N ARG A 107 -1.29 -8.01 11.31
CA ARG A 107 -2.11 -7.14 12.18
C ARG A 107 -3.29 -6.55 11.41
N LEU A 108 -3.09 -6.15 10.14
CA LEU A 108 -4.16 -5.69 9.29
C LEU A 108 -5.20 -6.78 9.07
N ILE A 109 -4.77 -8.00 8.71
CA ILE A 109 -5.69 -9.13 8.48
C ILE A 109 -6.55 -9.38 9.73
N LYS A 110 -5.94 -9.38 10.92
CA LYS A 110 -6.67 -9.50 12.18
C LYS A 110 -7.73 -8.40 12.33
N SER A 111 -7.34 -7.14 12.11
CA SER A 111 -8.26 -5.99 12.21
C SER A 111 -9.38 -6.03 11.17
N VAL A 112 -9.10 -6.52 9.95
CA VAL A 112 -10.13 -6.73 8.91
C VAL A 112 -11.11 -7.81 9.34
N ASN A 113 -10.63 -8.95 9.84
CA ASN A 113 -11.49 -10.05 10.29
C ASN A 113 -12.39 -9.63 11.46
N GLU A 114 -11.88 -8.83 12.40
CA GLU A 114 -12.65 -8.28 13.52
C GLU A 114 -13.71 -7.26 13.06
N SER A 115 -13.36 -6.41 12.08
CA SER A 115 -14.24 -5.34 11.60
C SER A 115 -15.25 -5.81 10.54
N TYR A 116 -14.89 -6.82 9.74
CA TYR A 116 -15.63 -7.30 8.56
C TYR A 116 -15.61 -8.84 8.49
N PRO A 117 -16.30 -9.54 9.39
CA PRO A 117 -16.20 -11.00 9.54
C PRO A 117 -16.66 -11.81 8.33
N ASN A 118 -17.42 -11.19 7.41
CA ASN A 118 -17.93 -11.82 6.19
C ASN A 118 -17.13 -11.42 4.93
N LEU A 119 -16.01 -10.68 5.09
CA LEU A 119 -15.11 -10.32 4.00
C LEU A 119 -13.94 -11.30 3.96
N SER A 120 -13.79 -12.02 2.86
CA SER A 120 -12.63 -12.86 2.59
C SER A 120 -11.53 -12.06 1.89
N LEU A 121 -10.27 -12.29 2.25
CA LEU A 121 -9.12 -11.70 1.58
C LEU A 121 -8.42 -12.76 0.72
N GLU A 122 -8.24 -12.46 -0.57
CA GLU A 122 -7.30 -13.16 -1.44
C GLU A 122 -6.06 -12.28 -1.58
N ILE A 123 -4.90 -12.77 -1.09
CA ILE A 123 -3.68 -11.97 -0.98
C ILE A 123 -2.67 -12.49 -2.00
N GLU A 124 -2.22 -11.59 -2.86
CA GLU A 124 -1.13 -11.82 -3.80
C GLU A 124 0.10 -11.01 -3.41
N VAL A 125 1.25 -11.68 -3.34
CA VAL A 125 2.51 -11.03 -3.00
C VAL A 125 3.37 -10.93 -4.25
N ASP A 126 3.72 -9.69 -4.63
CA ASP A 126 4.54 -9.45 -5.82
C ASP A 126 5.30 -8.11 -5.70
N VAL A 127 6.12 -7.81 -6.68
CA VAL A 127 6.84 -6.53 -6.81
C VAL A 127 5.92 -5.42 -7.33
N THR A 128 6.23 -4.18 -6.97
CA THR A 128 5.42 -3.01 -7.32
C THR A 128 4.99 -2.92 -8.79
N PRO A 129 5.87 -3.11 -9.80
CA PRO A 129 5.44 -3.03 -11.20
C PRO A 129 4.34 -4.03 -11.57
N ASN A 130 4.44 -5.26 -11.05
CA ASN A 130 3.45 -6.30 -11.30
C ASN A 130 2.13 -5.99 -10.58
N LEU A 131 2.19 -5.52 -9.32
CA LEU A 131 0.99 -5.13 -8.56
C LEU A 131 0.26 -3.97 -9.24
N HIS A 132 0.98 -2.97 -9.74
CA HIS A 132 0.37 -1.86 -10.49
C HIS A 132 -0.28 -2.36 -11.79
N ALA A 133 0.38 -3.23 -12.55
CA ALA A 133 -0.18 -3.81 -13.77
C ALA A 133 -1.47 -4.60 -13.50
N ARG A 134 -1.48 -5.43 -12.44
CA ARG A 134 -2.67 -6.20 -12.02
C ARG A 134 -3.80 -5.32 -11.52
N LEU A 135 -3.49 -4.22 -10.81
CA LEU A 135 -4.49 -3.25 -10.39
C LEU A 135 -5.16 -2.59 -11.60
N LEU A 136 -4.38 -2.19 -12.61
CA LEU A 136 -4.90 -1.62 -13.85
C LEU A 136 -5.71 -2.63 -14.67
N ALA A 137 -5.31 -3.89 -14.67
CA ALA A 137 -6.04 -5.00 -15.29
C ALA A 137 -7.29 -5.44 -14.49
N GLN A 138 -7.52 -4.85 -13.29
CA GLN A 138 -8.59 -5.21 -12.36
C GLN A 138 -8.55 -6.68 -11.89
N GLU A 139 -7.37 -7.28 -11.89
CA GLU A 139 -7.12 -8.60 -11.33
C GLU A 139 -7.08 -8.55 -9.81
N ILE A 140 -6.62 -7.41 -9.24
CA ILE A 140 -6.71 -7.06 -7.82
C ILE A 140 -7.49 -5.76 -7.66
N GLU A 141 -8.17 -5.58 -6.52
CA GLU A 141 -8.96 -4.39 -6.23
C GLU A 141 -8.19 -3.34 -5.41
N LEU A 142 -7.23 -3.76 -4.60
CA LEU A 142 -6.41 -2.90 -3.73
C LEU A 142 -4.96 -3.34 -3.80
N ALA A 143 -4.04 -2.41 -3.96
CA ALA A 143 -2.61 -2.66 -3.98
C ALA A 143 -1.91 -1.91 -2.85
N PHE A 144 -1.08 -2.60 -2.08
CA PHE A 144 -0.11 -2.01 -1.16
C PHE A 144 1.28 -2.12 -1.76
N ALA A 145 1.76 -1.06 -2.38
CA ALA A 145 2.96 -1.05 -3.19
C ALA A 145 3.75 0.25 -3.03
N LEU A 146 4.95 0.30 -3.57
CA LEU A 146 5.83 1.47 -3.57
C LEU A 146 5.29 2.56 -4.50
N GLY A 147 5.01 3.73 -3.93
CA GLY A 147 4.48 4.86 -4.68
C GLY A 147 3.10 4.61 -5.28
N ALA A 148 2.49 5.67 -5.76
CA ALA A 148 1.21 5.60 -6.44
C ALA A 148 1.42 5.41 -7.96
N PRO A 149 0.59 4.59 -8.64
CA PRO A 149 0.54 4.58 -10.09
C PRO A 149 0.17 5.96 -10.65
N SER A 150 0.76 6.33 -11.78
CA SER A 150 0.57 7.66 -12.40
C SER A 150 -0.70 7.76 -13.24
N GLU A 151 -1.41 6.66 -13.45
CA GLU A 151 -2.56 6.57 -14.34
C GLU A 151 -3.79 7.28 -13.77
N SER A 152 -4.56 7.91 -14.66
CA SER A 152 -5.81 8.59 -14.28
C SER A 152 -6.87 7.61 -13.79
N GLY A 153 -7.66 8.01 -12.79
CA GLY A 153 -8.73 7.17 -12.23
C GLY A 153 -8.28 6.25 -11.08
N ILE A 154 -7.00 6.34 -10.68
CA ILE A 154 -6.51 5.67 -9.46
C ILE A 154 -6.61 6.65 -8.29
N ARG A 155 -7.10 6.15 -7.17
CA ARG A 155 -6.98 6.79 -5.86
C ARG A 155 -5.85 6.15 -5.09
N SER A 156 -5.10 6.96 -4.35
CA SER A 156 -4.00 6.48 -3.54
C SER A 156 -3.96 7.19 -2.19
N ARG A 157 -3.49 6.46 -1.18
CA ARG A 157 -3.27 6.96 0.18
C ARG A 157 -1.90 6.49 0.66
N VAL A 158 -1.09 7.40 1.17
CA VAL A 158 0.18 7.03 1.81
C VAL A 158 -0.09 6.20 3.07
N LEU A 159 0.66 5.12 3.23
CA LEU A 159 0.58 4.21 4.37
C LEU A 159 1.73 4.47 5.36
N CYS A 160 2.96 4.32 4.91
CA CYS A 160 4.17 4.43 5.73
C CYS A 160 5.42 4.62 4.89
N ASP A 161 6.48 5.06 5.56
CA ASP A 161 7.83 5.14 5.02
C ASP A 161 8.75 4.16 5.74
N TYR A 162 9.58 3.45 4.98
CA TYR A 162 10.62 2.58 5.51
C TYR A 162 11.99 3.14 5.16
N PRO A 163 12.77 3.63 6.13
CA PRO A 163 14.18 3.89 5.93
C PRO A 163 14.91 2.62 5.47
N ILE A 164 15.82 2.77 4.51
CA ILE A 164 16.68 1.67 4.06
C ILE A 164 17.98 1.69 4.88
N SER A 165 18.37 0.51 5.35
CA SER A 165 19.59 0.28 6.11
C SER A 165 20.53 -0.67 5.38
N PHE A 166 21.81 -0.60 5.73
CA PHE A 166 22.83 -1.53 5.32
C PHE A 166 23.06 -2.53 6.44
N LEU A 167 22.83 -3.79 6.17
CA LEU A 167 22.78 -4.86 7.16
C LEU A 167 23.77 -5.95 6.79
N ALA A 168 24.51 -6.44 7.79
CA ALA A 168 25.49 -7.49 7.58
C ALA A 168 25.51 -8.49 8.73
N SER A 169 25.87 -9.74 8.44
CA SER A 169 26.26 -10.69 9.49
C SER A 169 27.52 -10.19 10.20
N PRO A 170 27.60 -10.31 11.54
CA PRO A 170 28.83 -10.04 12.28
C PRO A 170 30.04 -10.84 11.77
N ALA A 171 29.81 -12.00 11.14
CA ALA A 171 30.85 -12.84 10.54
C ALA A 171 31.63 -12.15 9.40
N LEU A 172 31.06 -11.09 8.78
CA LEU A 172 31.78 -10.31 7.76
C LEU A 172 32.86 -9.38 8.34
N GLY A 173 32.93 -9.27 9.67
CA GLY A 173 34.03 -8.57 10.35
C GLY A 173 34.00 -7.05 10.21
N PHE A 174 32.86 -6.43 9.90
CA PHE A 174 32.71 -4.98 9.97
C PHE A 174 32.87 -4.54 11.42
N GLY A 175 33.88 -3.69 11.67
CA GLY A 175 34.13 -3.11 12.99
C GLY A 175 33.05 -2.12 13.44
N LYS A 176 33.18 -1.60 14.65
CA LYS A 176 32.37 -0.45 15.10
C LYS A 176 32.85 0.82 14.42
N GLY A 177 31.92 1.66 13.97
CA GLY A 177 32.16 2.96 13.36
C GLY A 177 31.73 3.02 11.88
N LEU A 178 32.08 4.13 11.25
CA LEU A 178 31.60 4.46 9.90
C LEU A 178 32.16 3.49 8.85
N VAL A 179 31.27 2.78 8.16
CA VAL A 179 31.59 1.85 7.09
C VAL A 179 31.42 2.55 5.74
N THR A 180 32.48 2.56 4.95
CA THR A 180 32.48 3.23 3.63
C THR A 180 31.91 2.35 2.53
N ALA A 181 31.52 2.98 1.40
CA ALA A 181 31.08 2.27 0.21
C ALA A 181 32.16 1.29 -0.31
N GLU A 182 33.43 1.65 -0.21
CA GLU A 182 34.56 0.81 -0.67
C GLU A 182 34.70 -0.46 0.19
N GLN A 183 34.50 -0.33 1.50
CA GLN A 183 34.52 -1.48 2.40
C GLN A 183 33.36 -2.44 2.09
N MET A 184 32.16 -1.89 1.90
CA MET A 184 30.98 -2.69 1.55
C MET A 184 31.11 -3.35 0.17
N ALA A 185 31.66 -2.64 -0.83
CA ALA A 185 31.82 -3.15 -2.19
C ALA A 185 32.81 -4.34 -2.32
N ARG A 186 33.58 -4.66 -1.28
CA ARG A 186 34.38 -5.88 -1.23
C ARG A 186 33.52 -7.15 -1.13
N PHE A 187 32.30 -7.01 -0.64
CA PHE A 187 31.29 -8.07 -0.53
C PHE A 187 30.20 -7.92 -1.58
N PRO A 188 29.46 -8.98 -1.92
CA PRO A 188 28.24 -8.83 -2.69
C PRO A 188 27.25 -7.91 -1.97
N ILE A 189 26.56 -7.06 -2.72
CA ILE A 189 25.42 -6.29 -2.22
C ILE A 189 24.16 -7.08 -2.55
N ILE A 190 23.30 -7.29 -1.58
CA ILE A 190 22.09 -8.10 -1.69
C ILE A 190 20.88 -7.18 -1.52
N THR A 191 19.93 -7.19 -2.45
CA THR A 191 18.81 -6.24 -2.42
C THR A 191 17.60 -6.76 -3.20
N PHE A 192 16.62 -5.89 -3.39
CA PHE A 192 15.38 -6.10 -4.14
C PHE A 192 15.63 -6.53 -5.59
N PRO A 193 14.62 -7.10 -6.27
CA PRO A 193 14.78 -7.60 -7.62
C PRO A 193 14.96 -6.47 -8.65
N ARG A 194 15.52 -6.82 -9.79
CA ARG A 194 15.62 -5.92 -10.95
C ARG A 194 14.24 -5.36 -11.32
N ASN A 195 14.25 -4.23 -12.02
CA ASN A 195 13.04 -3.49 -12.41
C ASN A 195 12.23 -2.92 -11.23
N THR A 196 12.89 -2.74 -10.07
CA THR A 196 12.31 -2.02 -8.95
C THR A 196 13.14 -0.78 -8.62
N GLN A 197 12.48 0.27 -8.15
CA GLN A 197 13.15 1.51 -7.75
C GLN A 197 14.25 1.28 -6.68
N PRO A 198 14.05 0.44 -5.64
CA PRO A 198 15.11 0.17 -4.67
C PRO A 198 16.36 -0.46 -5.29
N TYR A 199 16.19 -1.38 -6.25
CA TYR A 199 17.33 -1.96 -6.98
C TYR A 199 18.13 -0.89 -7.72
N ASP A 200 17.45 0.00 -8.44
CA ASP A 200 18.12 1.04 -9.22
C ASP A 200 18.81 2.07 -8.31
N ASN A 201 18.22 2.40 -7.17
CA ASN A 201 18.84 3.26 -6.16
C ASN A 201 20.15 2.65 -5.64
N VAL A 202 20.14 1.37 -5.25
CA VAL A 202 21.34 0.66 -4.78
C VAL A 202 22.38 0.56 -5.88
N ARG A 203 21.97 0.18 -7.10
CA ARG A 203 22.86 0.11 -8.25
C ARG A 203 23.56 1.45 -8.52
N SER A 204 22.82 2.55 -8.51
CA SER A 204 23.35 3.89 -8.75
C SER A 204 24.34 4.33 -7.66
N LEU A 205 24.08 3.94 -6.42
CA LEU A 205 24.91 4.28 -5.27
C LEU A 205 26.33 3.66 -5.37
N PHE A 206 26.41 2.42 -5.81
CA PHE A 206 27.67 1.66 -5.91
C PHE A 206 28.32 1.68 -7.31
N ASN A 207 27.62 2.12 -8.35
CA ASN A 207 28.16 2.22 -9.70
C ASN A 207 28.95 3.53 -9.87
N ARG A 208 30.08 3.65 -9.16
CA ARG A 208 30.97 4.82 -9.18
C ARG A 208 32.36 4.44 -9.67
N PRO A 209 33.07 5.29 -10.48
CA PRO A 209 34.36 4.94 -11.10
C PRO A 209 35.48 4.55 -10.12
N HIS A 210 35.43 5.02 -8.89
CA HIS A 210 36.44 4.76 -7.85
C HIS A 210 36.15 3.52 -7.00
N LEU A 211 34.95 2.91 -7.16
CA LEU A 211 34.59 1.70 -6.43
C LEU A 211 34.95 0.44 -7.23
N PRO A 212 35.28 -0.67 -6.57
CA PRO A 212 35.49 -1.94 -7.27
C PRO A 212 34.21 -2.37 -7.99
N PRO A 213 34.30 -3.22 -9.05
CA PRO A 213 33.13 -3.75 -9.74
C PRO A 213 32.18 -4.41 -8.79
N MET A 214 30.96 -3.88 -8.70
CA MET A 214 29.93 -4.34 -7.78
C MET A 214 29.40 -5.72 -8.19
N ARG A 215 29.33 -6.63 -7.22
CA ARG A 215 28.57 -7.88 -7.33
C ARG A 215 27.21 -7.65 -6.68
N LEU A 216 26.14 -7.63 -7.48
CA LEU A 216 24.78 -7.36 -7.01
C LEU A 216 23.94 -8.63 -7.10
N HIS A 217 23.53 -9.14 -5.94
CA HIS A 217 22.56 -10.22 -5.82
C HIS A 217 21.16 -9.64 -5.58
N ALA A 218 20.21 -10.06 -6.39
CA ALA A 218 18.84 -9.53 -6.37
C ALA A 218 17.84 -10.67 -6.23
N SER A 219 16.88 -10.52 -5.35
CA SER A 219 15.82 -11.50 -5.13
C SER A 219 14.46 -10.81 -4.98
N ALA A 220 13.42 -11.44 -5.53
CA ALA A 220 12.03 -11.05 -5.29
C ALA A 220 11.55 -11.48 -3.89
N SER A 221 12.22 -12.45 -3.28
CA SER A 221 11.92 -12.90 -1.92
C SER A 221 12.82 -12.22 -0.90
N LEU A 222 12.23 -11.43 -0.02
CA LEU A 222 12.94 -10.82 1.11
C LEU A 222 13.44 -11.86 2.11
N ALA A 223 12.69 -12.96 2.30
CA ALA A 223 13.17 -14.07 3.11
C ALA A 223 14.50 -14.62 2.60
N THR A 224 14.66 -14.73 1.28
CA THR A 224 15.94 -15.14 0.65
C THR A 224 17.03 -14.08 0.88
N VAL A 225 16.72 -12.79 0.72
CA VAL A 225 17.66 -11.69 0.99
C VAL A 225 18.17 -11.73 2.44
N ILE A 226 17.25 -11.87 3.38
CA ILE A 226 17.53 -11.94 4.82
C ILE A 226 18.43 -13.15 5.12
N HIS A 227 18.08 -14.31 4.58
CA HIS A 227 18.85 -15.55 4.80
C HIS A 227 20.27 -15.44 4.25
N MET A 228 20.42 -14.90 3.03
CA MET A 228 21.76 -14.68 2.47
C MET A 228 22.59 -13.72 3.32
N ALA A 229 21.98 -12.68 3.89
CA ALA A 229 22.67 -11.74 4.76
C ALA A 229 23.11 -12.40 6.08
N ILE A 230 22.26 -13.21 6.71
CA ILE A 230 22.57 -13.95 7.95
C ILE A 230 23.75 -14.90 7.74
N GLU A 231 23.76 -15.62 6.60
CA GLU A 231 24.84 -16.55 6.23
C GLU A 231 26.14 -15.83 5.80
N GLY A 232 26.19 -14.50 5.88
CA GLY A 232 27.39 -13.71 5.55
C GLY A 232 27.74 -13.72 4.08
N LEU A 233 26.80 -13.95 3.17
CA LEU A 233 27.03 -13.97 1.73
C LEU A 233 27.18 -12.56 1.14
N GLY A 234 26.89 -11.51 1.92
CA GLY A 234 27.03 -10.13 1.50
C GLY A 234 26.36 -9.13 2.43
N VAL A 235 26.31 -7.88 2.00
CA VAL A 235 25.66 -6.78 2.70
C VAL A 235 24.24 -6.61 2.14
N ALA A 236 23.23 -6.80 2.97
CA ALA A 236 21.84 -6.57 2.57
C ALA A 236 21.50 -5.07 2.64
N VAL A 237 20.76 -4.59 1.65
CA VAL A 237 20.28 -3.21 1.58
C VAL A 237 18.76 -3.25 1.53
N ILE A 238 18.16 -3.27 2.72
CA ILE A 238 16.72 -3.41 2.97
C ILE A 238 16.34 -2.63 4.24
N PRO A 239 15.04 -2.40 4.52
CA PRO A 239 14.62 -1.78 5.78
C PRO A 239 15.01 -2.60 7.02
N ALA A 240 15.61 -1.95 8.02
CA ALA A 240 15.94 -2.62 9.29
C ALA A 240 14.68 -3.09 10.05
N ALA A 241 13.57 -2.40 9.88
CA ALA A 241 12.32 -2.74 10.56
C ALA A 241 11.82 -4.17 10.30
N ILE A 242 12.08 -4.71 9.07
CA ILE A 242 11.64 -6.07 8.72
C ILE A 242 12.56 -7.18 9.27
N VAL A 243 13.69 -6.83 9.88
CA VAL A 243 14.69 -7.74 10.44
C VAL A 243 15.05 -7.39 11.89
N ALA A 244 14.14 -6.73 12.59
CA ALA A 244 14.37 -6.31 13.98
C ALA A 244 14.78 -7.49 14.89
N ASN A 245 14.12 -8.63 14.74
CA ASN A 245 14.44 -9.85 15.50
C ASN A 245 15.85 -10.39 15.19
N GLU A 246 16.30 -10.27 13.96
CA GLU A 246 17.64 -10.68 13.52
C GLU A 246 18.71 -9.75 14.08
N ILE A 247 18.40 -8.47 14.19
CA ILE A 247 19.28 -7.46 14.80
C ILE A 247 19.34 -7.66 16.32
N GLU A 248 18.20 -7.78 16.98
CA GLU A 248 18.10 -8.02 18.44
C GLU A 248 18.81 -9.31 18.87
N SER A 249 18.69 -10.37 18.06
CA SER A 249 19.37 -11.65 18.31
C SER A 249 20.85 -11.65 17.94
N GLY A 250 21.39 -10.55 17.39
CA GLY A 250 22.77 -10.42 16.96
C GLY A 250 23.14 -11.24 15.71
N ARG A 251 22.16 -11.76 14.96
CA ARG A 251 22.40 -12.46 13.69
C ARG A 251 22.73 -11.49 12.56
N LEU A 252 22.18 -10.30 12.61
CA LEU A 252 22.51 -9.18 11.75
C LEU A 252 22.90 -7.95 12.58
N GLN A 253 23.71 -7.09 12.01
CA GLN A 253 24.05 -5.77 12.54
C GLN A 253 23.76 -4.71 11.49
N GLU A 254 23.25 -3.57 11.93
CA GLU A 254 23.13 -2.39 11.09
C GLU A 254 24.49 -1.69 10.99
N LEU A 255 24.90 -1.38 9.77
CA LEU A 255 26.17 -0.70 9.51
C LEU A 255 25.98 0.81 9.56
N GLU A 256 26.75 1.48 10.40
CA GLU A 256 26.80 2.94 10.39
C GLU A 256 27.51 3.43 9.14
N THR A 257 26.88 4.30 8.34
CA THR A 257 27.41 4.79 7.08
C THR A 257 26.90 6.19 6.74
N ASP A 258 27.67 6.92 5.92
CA ASP A 258 27.30 8.20 5.33
C ASP A 258 26.48 8.05 4.04
N LEU A 259 26.34 6.84 3.53
CA LEU A 259 25.53 6.56 2.35
C LEU A 259 24.06 6.85 2.63
N ARG A 260 23.39 7.45 1.65
CA ARG A 260 21.96 7.78 1.76
C ARG A 260 21.19 7.15 0.61
N ILE A 261 20.12 6.46 0.93
CA ILE A 261 19.14 5.93 -0.01
C ILE A 261 17.79 6.51 0.38
N PRO A 262 16.98 6.99 -0.58
CA PRO A 262 15.62 7.45 -0.28
C PRO A 262 14.81 6.34 0.42
N PRO A 263 13.96 6.71 1.39
CA PRO A 263 13.09 5.74 2.05
C PRO A 263 12.10 5.14 1.05
N LEU A 264 11.55 3.98 1.41
CA LEU A 264 10.49 3.32 0.65
C LEU A 264 9.14 3.84 1.11
N THR A 265 8.50 4.71 0.34
CA THR A 265 7.15 5.21 0.62
C THR A 265 6.11 4.25 0.06
N PHE A 266 5.38 3.55 0.91
CA PHE A 266 4.30 2.66 0.51
C PHE A 266 2.95 3.37 0.48
N THR A 267 2.14 3.02 -0.51
CA THR A 267 0.79 3.53 -0.69
C THR A 267 -0.22 2.40 -0.81
N ALA A 268 -1.44 2.65 -0.36
CA ALA A 268 -2.61 1.91 -0.78
C ALA A 268 -3.16 2.57 -2.05
N SER A 269 -3.35 1.80 -3.10
CA SER A 269 -3.85 2.29 -4.39
C SER A 269 -4.99 1.43 -4.90
N TRP A 270 -6.05 2.06 -5.45
CA TRP A 270 -7.24 1.38 -5.98
C TRP A 270 -7.88 2.18 -7.10
N LEU A 271 -8.60 1.50 -8.00
CA LEU A 271 -9.36 2.17 -9.04
C LEU A 271 -10.62 2.82 -8.47
N SER A 272 -10.92 4.04 -8.90
CA SER A 272 -12.17 4.72 -8.55
C SER A 272 -13.37 3.95 -9.09
N SER A 273 -14.14 3.30 -8.22
CA SER A 273 -15.27 2.42 -8.56
C SER A 273 -16.43 2.63 -7.56
N PRO A 274 -17.69 2.38 -7.97
CA PRO A 274 -18.84 2.53 -7.08
C PRO A 274 -18.91 1.55 -5.90
N GLU A 275 -18.21 0.43 -5.99
CA GLU A 275 -18.16 -0.63 -4.95
C GLU A 275 -17.08 -0.36 -3.88
N MET A 276 -16.53 0.84 -3.88
CA MET A 276 -15.29 1.22 -3.20
C MET A 276 -15.34 1.25 -1.68
N VAL A 277 -16.51 1.20 -1.05
CA VAL A 277 -16.59 1.39 0.41
C VAL A 277 -15.76 0.37 1.16
N ALA A 278 -15.82 -0.90 0.74
CA ALA A 278 -14.99 -1.96 1.32
C ALA A 278 -13.50 -1.66 1.14
N ILE A 279 -13.11 -1.27 -0.08
CA ILE A 279 -11.72 -0.99 -0.44
C ILE A 279 -11.19 0.22 0.34
N GLU A 280 -11.95 1.32 0.39
CA GLU A 280 -11.56 2.53 1.12
C GLU A 280 -11.44 2.28 2.63
N ARG A 281 -12.38 1.51 3.22
CA ARG A 281 -12.33 1.15 4.63
C ARG A 281 -11.13 0.26 4.97
N VAL A 282 -10.81 -0.71 4.10
CA VAL A 282 -9.61 -1.53 4.29
C VAL A 282 -8.34 -0.69 4.09
N ALA A 283 -8.31 0.23 3.13
CA ALA A 283 -7.20 1.17 2.94
C ALA A 283 -7.02 2.12 4.13
N GLU A 284 -8.11 2.59 4.76
CA GLU A 284 -8.05 3.37 6.00
C GLU A 284 -7.53 2.57 7.18
N LEU A 285 -8.00 1.32 7.31
CA LEU A 285 -7.55 0.41 8.35
C LEU A 285 -6.06 0.10 8.17
N ALA A 286 -5.62 -0.11 6.93
CA ALA A 286 -4.21 -0.30 6.58
C ALA A 286 -3.36 0.91 6.96
N ALA A 287 -3.81 2.14 6.67
CA ALA A 287 -3.08 3.35 7.04
C ALA A 287 -2.92 3.49 8.56
N ARG A 288 -3.98 3.23 9.34
CA ARG A 288 -3.92 3.22 10.81
C ARG A 288 -2.97 2.14 11.34
N THR A 289 -3.07 0.93 10.79
CA THR A 289 -2.22 -0.20 11.20
C THR A 289 -0.74 0.08 10.90
N ALA A 290 -0.43 0.64 9.74
CA ALA A 290 0.93 1.01 9.34
C ALA A 290 1.53 2.09 10.25
N GLN A 291 0.74 3.12 10.61
CA GLN A 291 1.20 4.18 11.52
C GLN A 291 1.55 3.65 12.92
N THR A 292 0.75 2.72 13.46
CA THR A 292 1.04 2.10 14.76
C THR A 292 2.26 1.17 14.72
N ALA A 293 2.60 0.65 13.54
CA ALA A 293 3.79 -0.17 13.33
C ALA A 293 5.06 0.67 13.24
N SER A 294 5.00 1.79 12.51
CA SER A 294 6.14 2.70 12.29
C SER A 294 6.52 3.50 13.54
N HIS A 295 5.63 3.56 14.55
CA HIS A 295 5.90 4.13 15.87
C HIS A 295 5.50 3.08 16.92
N PRO A 296 6.37 2.13 17.29
CA PRO A 296 6.16 1.35 18.49
C PRO A 296 6.06 2.38 19.62
N ALA A 297 4.92 2.38 20.33
CA ALA A 297 4.64 3.29 21.42
C ALA A 297 5.87 3.35 22.32
N ALA A 298 6.46 4.54 22.45
CA ALA A 298 7.42 4.80 23.50
C ALA A 298 6.77 4.30 24.80
N SER A 299 7.36 3.29 25.41
CA SER A 299 6.88 2.62 26.60
C SER A 299 6.45 3.69 27.61
N VAL A 300 5.19 3.60 28.04
CA VAL A 300 4.59 4.40 29.12
C VAL A 300 5.15 3.89 30.45
N ASP A 301 6.48 3.83 30.60
CA ASP A 301 7.21 3.48 31.82
C ASP A 301 8.18 4.60 32.20
N GLY A 302 7.72 5.86 32.16
CA GLY A 302 8.54 7.01 32.52
C GLY A 302 7.81 8.11 33.30
N ILE A 303 6.60 7.84 33.81
CA ILE A 303 5.86 8.84 34.63
C ILE A 303 5.31 8.16 35.90
N VAL A 304 6.17 7.62 36.74
CA VAL A 304 5.92 7.42 38.19
C VAL A 304 7.26 7.46 38.90
N ALA A 305 7.88 8.62 39.04
CA ALA A 305 8.90 8.88 40.04
C ALA A 305 9.25 10.39 40.07
N ALA A 306 8.28 11.25 40.33
CA ALA A 306 8.55 12.64 40.75
C ALA A 306 7.33 13.24 41.44
N ARG A 307 6.85 12.57 42.50
CA ARG A 307 5.93 13.15 43.48
C ARG A 307 6.15 12.47 44.83
N ASP A 308 7.31 12.69 45.43
CA ASP A 308 7.54 12.60 46.88
C ASP A 308 8.84 13.32 47.14
N GLY A 309 8.76 14.54 47.68
CA GLY A 309 9.94 15.26 48.11
C GLY A 309 9.79 16.77 48.12
N GLN A 310 8.69 17.28 48.68
CA GLN A 310 8.65 18.68 49.17
C GLN A 310 7.51 18.83 50.19
N ASP A 311 7.78 18.36 51.38
CA ASP A 311 7.11 18.82 52.59
C ASP A 311 8.07 18.58 53.78
N ALA A 312 8.87 19.61 54.05
CA ALA A 312 9.50 19.81 55.39
C ALA A 312 10.13 21.21 55.39
N GLY A 313 9.59 22.14 56.13
CA GLY A 313 10.32 23.33 56.54
C GLY A 313 9.56 24.62 56.51
N VAL A 314 8.51 24.75 57.34
CA VAL A 314 8.08 26.05 57.85
C VAL A 314 8.33 26.04 59.35
N GLN A 315 9.43 26.64 59.76
CA GLN A 315 9.64 27.06 61.14
C GLN A 315 9.41 28.57 61.25
N GLU A 316 8.63 28.87 62.26
CA GLU A 316 8.37 30.18 62.89
C GLU A 316 9.61 31.10 62.94
N ILE A 317 9.45 32.38 62.70
CA ILE A 317 10.06 33.44 63.51
C ILE A 317 9.03 34.58 63.64
N GLN A 318 8.65 34.77 64.93
CA GLN A 318 8.04 35.98 65.45
C GLN A 318 9.04 37.14 65.42
N ALA A 319 8.63 38.28 65.07
CA ALA A 319 8.78 39.60 65.76
C ALA A 319 8.07 40.68 64.95
#